data_50a1b4777d753fc729d5415de8ef610f
#
_entry.id   50a1b4777d753fc729d5415de8ef610f
#
_cell.length_a   1.000
_cell.length_b   1.000
_cell.length_c   1.000
_cell.angle_alpha   90.00
_cell.angle_beta   90.00
_cell.angle_gamma   90.00
#
_symmetry.space_group_name_H-M   'P 1'
#
loop_
_entity.id
_entity.type
_entity.pdbx_description
1 polymer ?
#
loop_
_entity_poly.entity_id
_entity_poly.type
_entity_poly.pdbx_seq_one_letter_code
_entity_poly.pdbx_strand_id
1 'polypeptide(L)'
;MKKLALVIGLAIALSGCSGGGISSAEESFVSGDGSVTFIKSADRKIAPEITGMTLSGTNYTYTKDKVAVVNVWASWCSPCRAEAPILVALADKYTNVAFIGILTRDNPANAEAFERRFKIPYPTVIDDSILIGFKGSLPANAIPSTVILDKNGRVAARISGVVTVATLTQLIERVSGE
;
A
#
# COMPACT_ATOMS: atom_id res chain seq x y z
N MET A 1 -42.97 8.76 68.26
CA MET A 1 -43.34 9.03 66.90
C MET A 1 -42.22 9.78 66.23
N LYS A 2 -41.15 9.09 65.85
CA LYS A 2 -40.06 9.70 65.08
C LYS A 2 -39.70 8.74 63.94
N LYS A 3 -39.98 9.17 62.73
CA LYS A 3 -39.67 8.39 61.49
C LYS A 3 -38.20 8.54 61.17
N LEU A 4 -37.44 7.44 61.25
CA LEU A 4 -36.04 7.35 60.87
C LEU A 4 -35.99 6.99 59.38
N ALA A 5 -35.61 7.93 58.54
CA ALA A 5 -35.42 7.71 57.11
C ALA A 5 -34.00 7.14 56.88
N LEU A 6 -33.96 5.90 56.43
CA LEU A 6 -32.73 5.22 56.03
C LEU A 6 -32.38 5.60 54.59
N VAL A 7 -31.32 6.40 54.39
CA VAL A 7 -30.77 6.71 53.08
C VAL A 7 -29.78 5.62 52.71
N ILE A 8 -30.18 4.75 51.78
CA ILE A 8 -29.26 3.74 51.20
C ILE A 8 -28.55 4.42 50.05
N GLY A 9 -27.26 4.71 50.25
CA GLY A 9 -26.37 5.19 49.20
C GLY A 9 -25.95 4.04 48.28
N LEU A 10 -26.43 4.05 47.04
CA LEU A 10 -26.05 3.13 46.00
C LEU A 10 -24.71 3.58 45.40
N ALA A 11 -23.60 2.99 45.84
CA ALA A 11 -22.31 3.18 45.24
C ALA A 11 -22.25 2.36 43.93
N ILE A 12 -22.39 3.04 42.79
CA ILE A 12 -22.14 2.43 41.48
C ILE A 12 -20.63 2.40 41.26
N ALA A 13 -20.03 1.24 41.45
CA ALA A 13 -18.68 0.96 41.03
C ALA A 13 -18.66 0.89 39.51
N LEU A 14 -18.14 1.93 38.81
CA LEU A 14 -17.76 1.86 37.42
C LEU A 14 -16.50 1.00 37.30
N SER A 15 -16.68 -0.30 37.08
CA SER A 15 -15.61 -1.15 36.62
C SER A 15 -15.33 -0.80 35.16
N GLY A 16 -14.33 0.07 34.96
CA GLY A 16 -13.77 0.34 33.64
C GLY A 16 -13.20 -0.94 33.07
N CYS A 17 -13.83 -1.47 32.03
CA CYS A 17 -13.19 -2.46 31.16
C CYS A 17 -12.01 -1.83 30.44
N SER A 18 -10.83 -1.98 31.05
CA SER A 18 -9.56 -1.77 30.38
C SER A 18 -9.29 -2.99 29.48
N GLY A 19 -9.98 -3.04 28.37
CA GLY A 19 -9.70 -3.93 27.26
C GLY A 19 -8.65 -3.32 26.35
N GLY A 20 -7.42 -3.17 26.83
CA GLY A 20 -6.29 -2.73 26.02
C GLY A 20 -5.69 -3.89 25.25
N GLY A 21 -6.33 -4.32 24.19
CA GLY A 21 -5.66 -5.01 23.11
C GLY A 21 -5.07 -3.98 22.17
N ILE A 22 -3.87 -3.49 22.46
CA ILE A 22 -3.11 -2.67 21.52
C ILE A 22 -2.49 -3.64 20.52
N SER A 23 -3.23 -3.93 19.46
CA SER A 23 -2.65 -4.44 18.24
C SER A 23 -1.62 -3.43 17.77
N SER A 24 -0.39 -3.89 17.60
CA SER A 24 0.77 -3.19 17.09
C SER A 24 0.41 -2.19 15.99
N ALA A 25 0.72 -0.95 16.26
CA ALA A 25 0.35 0.24 15.57
C ALA A 25 0.66 0.24 14.07
N GLU A 26 -0.30 -0.15 13.27
CA GLU A 26 -0.45 0.41 11.94
C GLU A 26 -0.93 1.85 12.15
N GLU A 27 -0.06 2.81 11.88
CA GLU A 27 -0.47 4.21 11.80
C GLU A 27 -1.30 4.37 10.53
N SER A 28 -2.63 4.29 10.67
CA SER A 28 -3.56 4.44 9.55
C SER A 28 -4.03 5.88 9.49
N PHE A 29 -3.82 6.55 8.37
CA PHE A 29 -4.40 7.86 8.09
C PHE A 29 -5.11 7.85 6.73
N VAL A 30 -6.20 8.58 6.63
CA VAL A 30 -6.97 8.74 5.39
C VAL A 30 -6.52 10.05 4.74
N SER A 31 -5.89 9.95 3.60
CA SER A 31 -5.65 11.08 2.70
C SER A 31 -6.76 11.09 1.65
N GLY A 32 -7.41 12.22 1.40
CA GLY A 32 -8.62 12.49 0.60
C GLY A 32 -9.11 11.49 -0.45
N ASP A 33 -8.22 10.71 -1.09
CA ASP A 33 -8.56 9.77 -2.17
C ASP A 33 -8.10 8.32 -1.92
N GLY A 34 -7.70 7.96 -0.70
CA GLY A 34 -7.28 6.58 -0.39
C GLY A 34 -6.82 6.39 1.05
N SER A 35 -7.00 5.19 1.60
CA SER A 35 -6.47 4.86 2.92
C SER A 35 -4.99 4.53 2.83
N VAL A 36 -4.20 5.13 3.72
CA VAL A 36 -2.77 4.90 3.84
C VAL A 36 -2.48 4.17 5.14
N THR A 37 -1.73 3.08 5.05
CA THR A 37 -1.22 2.34 6.20
C THR A 37 0.29 2.40 6.17
N PHE A 38 0.92 2.87 7.24
CA PHE A 38 2.36 2.84 7.42
C PHE A 38 2.73 1.82 8.49
N ILE A 39 3.71 0.96 8.20
CA ILE A 39 4.14 -0.14 9.07
C ILE A 39 5.48 0.24 9.71
N LYS A 40 5.54 0.20 11.04
CA LYS A 40 6.79 0.44 11.79
C LYS A 40 7.85 -0.57 11.39
N SER A 41 9.12 -0.16 11.34
CA SER A 41 10.22 -1.00 10.85
C SER A 41 10.31 -2.38 11.53
N ALA A 42 9.98 -2.46 12.84
CA ALA A 42 9.99 -3.71 13.60
C ALA A 42 8.89 -4.71 13.17
N ASP A 43 7.77 -4.21 12.61
CA ASP A 43 6.58 -5.00 12.31
C ASP A 43 6.49 -5.37 10.82
N ARG A 44 7.43 -4.89 10.00
CA ARG A 44 7.44 -5.12 8.55
C ARG A 44 7.73 -6.56 8.20
N LYS A 45 6.92 -7.11 7.31
CA LYS A 45 7.11 -8.45 6.74
C LYS A 45 7.80 -8.36 5.38
N ILE A 46 8.60 -9.37 5.06
CA ILE A 46 9.21 -9.51 3.73
C ILE A 46 8.11 -9.61 2.68
N ALA A 47 8.24 -8.81 1.62
CA ALA A 47 7.39 -8.93 0.43
C ALA A 47 7.69 -10.24 -0.31
N PRO A 48 6.73 -10.78 -1.08
CA PRO A 48 7.02 -11.88 -1.99
C PRO A 48 8.09 -11.48 -3.00
N GLU A 49 8.71 -12.46 -3.62
CA GLU A 49 9.61 -12.21 -4.75
C GLU A 49 8.80 -11.61 -5.91
N ILE A 50 9.29 -10.50 -6.47
CA ILE A 50 8.68 -9.86 -7.63
C ILE A 50 9.56 -10.16 -8.82
N THR A 51 9.19 -11.19 -9.56
CA THR A 51 9.90 -11.66 -10.75
C THR A 51 8.91 -12.15 -11.80
N GLY A 52 9.27 -12.08 -13.04
CA GLY A 52 8.46 -12.61 -14.15
C GLY A 52 8.64 -11.88 -15.47
N MET A 53 7.89 -12.33 -16.46
CA MET A 53 7.80 -11.69 -17.76
C MET A 53 7.11 -10.33 -17.64
N THR A 54 7.65 -9.33 -18.33
CA THR A 54 7.06 -7.99 -18.40
C THR A 54 6.26 -7.81 -19.68
N LEU A 55 5.46 -6.73 -19.75
CA LEU A 55 4.76 -6.34 -20.98
C LEU A 55 5.70 -6.06 -22.15
N SER A 56 6.95 -5.67 -21.89
CA SER A 56 7.97 -5.51 -22.95
C SER A 56 8.56 -6.83 -23.46
N GLY A 57 8.13 -7.97 -22.93
CA GLY A 57 8.64 -9.30 -23.33
C GLY A 57 9.99 -9.67 -22.72
N THR A 58 10.47 -8.94 -21.73
CA THR A 58 11.71 -9.22 -21.00
C THR A 58 11.43 -9.79 -19.62
N ASN A 59 12.35 -10.61 -19.09
CA ASN A 59 12.27 -11.02 -17.70
C ASN A 59 12.75 -9.90 -16.78
N TYR A 60 12.04 -9.67 -15.70
CA TYR A 60 12.39 -8.73 -14.66
C TYR A 60 12.47 -9.44 -13.31
N THR A 61 13.41 -9.02 -12.47
CA THR A 61 13.51 -9.44 -11.07
C THR A 61 13.87 -8.22 -10.23
N TYR A 62 13.06 -7.92 -9.22
CA TYR A 62 13.34 -6.86 -8.27
C TYR A 62 14.47 -7.28 -7.32
N THR A 63 15.52 -6.46 -7.25
CA THR A 63 16.64 -6.62 -6.31
C THR A 63 16.37 -5.81 -5.04
N LYS A 64 16.57 -6.44 -3.87
CA LYS A 64 16.30 -5.85 -2.55
C LYS A 64 17.44 -4.94 -2.09
N ASP A 65 17.75 -3.93 -2.86
CA ASP A 65 18.83 -2.97 -2.60
C ASP A 65 18.35 -1.51 -2.62
N LYS A 66 17.10 -1.30 -3.04
CA LYS A 66 16.46 0.01 -3.18
C LYS A 66 15.07 0.00 -2.56
N VAL A 67 14.60 1.16 -2.15
CA VAL A 67 13.17 1.37 -1.89
C VAL A 67 12.41 1.08 -3.18
N ALA A 68 11.27 0.42 -3.08
CA ALA A 68 10.44 0.16 -4.25
C ALA A 68 9.00 0.66 -4.06
N VAL A 69 8.42 1.14 -5.15
CA VAL A 69 7.00 1.45 -5.30
C VAL A 69 6.40 0.40 -6.22
N VAL A 70 5.57 -0.46 -5.66
CA VAL A 70 4.90 -1.55 -6.38
C VAL A 70 3.43 -1.18 -6.56
N ASN A 71 3.03 -0.90 -7.80
CA ASN A 71 1.66 -0.50 -8.15
C ASN A 71 0.92 -1.63 -8.84
N VAL A 72 -0.26 -1.99 -8.33
CA VAL A 72 -1.14 -3.02 -8.90
C VAL A 72 -2.25 -2.35 -9.69
N TRP A 73 -2.34 -2.68 -10.97
CA TRP A 73 -3.21 -1.96 -11.91
C TRP A 73 -3.78 -2.83 -13.03
N ALA A 74 -4.73 -2.25 -13.76
CA ALA A 74 -5.26 -2.81 -15.01
C ALA A 74 -5.65 -1.68 -15.97
N SER A 75 -5.63 -1.92 -17.29
CA SER A 75 -5.94 -0.92 -18.31
C SER A 75 -7.40 -0.44 -18.29
N TRP A 76 -8.31 -1.32 -17.89
CA TRP A 76 -9.74 -1.04 -17.76
C TRP A 76 -10.12 -0.29 -16.47
N CYS A 77 -9.18 -0.18 -15.52
CA CYS A 77 -9.40 0.46 -14.23
C CYS A 77 -9.35 2.00 -14.40
N SER A 78 -10.48 2.67 -14.28
CA SER A 78 -10.56 4.13 -14.43
C SER A 78 -9.71 4.90 -13.41
N PRO A 79 -9.70 4.56 -12.10
CA PRO A 79 -8.81 5.20 -11.13
C PRO A 79 -7.32 4.98 -11.43
N CYS A 80 -6.92 3.81 -11.96
CA CYS A 80 -5.53 3.54 -12.35
C CYS A 80 -5.08 4.49 -13.49
N ARG A 81 -6.00 4.83 -14.40
CA ARG A 81 -5.74 5.81 -15.47
C ARG A 81 -5.51 7.22 -14.92
N ALA A 82 -6.20 7.57 -13.83
CA ALA A 82 -6.05 8.88 -13.19
C ALA A 82 -4.71 9.02 -12.47
N GLU A 83 -4.19 7.94 -11.86
CA GLU A 83 -2.90 7.99 -11.13
C GLU A 83 -1.66 7.78 -12.01
N ALA A 84 -1.81 7.19 -13.21
CA ALA A 84 -0.67 6.87 -14.08
C ALA A 84 0.27 8.06 -14.34
N PRO A 85 -0.21 9.30 -14.64
CA PRO A 85 0.67 10.45 -14.81
C PRO A 85 1.46 10.81 -13.54
N ILE A 86 0.88 10.57 -12.36
CA ILE A 86 1.54 10.84 -11.07
C ILE A 86 2.68 9.86 -10.87
N LEU A 87 2.43 8.57 -11.12
CA LEU A 87 3.44 7.51 -11.00
C LEU A 87 4.59 7.73 -11.98
N VAL A 88 4.31 8.12 -13.22
CA VAL A 88 5.34 8.47 -14.23
C VAL A 88 6.21 9.63 -13.74
N ALA A 89 5.60 10.73 -13.33
CA ALA A 89 6.33 11.90 -12.86
C ALA A 89 7.21 11.60 -11.62
N LEU A 90 6.74 10.75 -10.72
CA LEU A 90 7.51 10.37 -9.54
C LEU A 90 8.59 9.33 -9.86
N ALA A 91 8.38 8.44 -10.83
CA ALA A 91 9.42 7.53 -11.32
C ALA A 91 10.58 8.31 -11.96
N ASP A 92 10.28 9.32 -12.74
CA ASP A 92 11.28 10.22 -13.35
C ASP A 92 12.04 11.03 -12.29
N LYS A 93 11.35 11.46 -11.22
CA LYS A 93 11.94 12.25 -10.13
C LYS A 93 12.84 11.39 -9.23
N TYR A 94 12.42 10.18 -8.87
CA TYR A 94 13.10 9.32 -7.88
C TYR A 94 13.86 8.19 -8.55
N THR A 95 14.95 8.48 -9.27
CA THR A 95 15.75 7.51 -10.02
C THR A 95 16.46 6.46 -9.16
N ASN A 96 16.57 6.72 -7.85
CA ASN A 96 17.09 5.81 -6.84
C ASN A 96 16.04 4.89 -6.22
N VAL A 97 14.76 5.03 -6.61
CA VAL A 97 13.64 4.20 -6.19
C VAL A 97 13.22 3.30 -7.35
N ALA A 98 12.98 2.02 -7.10
CA ALA A 98 12.47 1.12 -8.10
C ALA A 98 10.95 1.27 -8.21
N PHE A 99 10.44 1.68 -9.38
CA PHE A 99 9.01 1.62 -9.68
C PHE A 99 8.71 0.33 -10.44
N ILE A 100 7.64 -0.37 -10.07
CA ILE A 100 7.27 -1.68 -10.62
C ILE A 100 5.75 -1.75 -10.73
N GLY A 101 5.24 -2.09 -11.91
CA GLY A 101 3.85 -2.44 -12.12
C GLY A 101 3.60 -3.94 -11.92
N ILE A 102 2.46 -4.32 -11.37
CA ILE A 102 1.91 -5.68 -11.43
C ILE A 102 0.58 -5.59 -12.15
N LEU A 103 0.50 -6.22 -13.31
CA LEU A 103 -0.74 -6.30 -14.08
C LEU A 103 -1.65 -7.36 -13.46
N THR A 104 -2.92 -7.02 -13.23
CA THR A 104 -3.89 -8.01 -12.72
C THR A 104 -5.14 -8.07 -13.56
N ARG A 105 -5.61 -9.28 -13.86
CA ARG A 105 -6.89 -9.54 -14.54
C ARG A 105 -7.10 -8.71 -15.80
N ASP A 106 -6.08 -8.59 -16.63
CA ASP A 106 -6.12 -7.77 -17.85
C ASP A 106 -5.51 -8.51 -19.04
N ASN A 107 -5.87 -8.05 -20.25
CA ASN A 107 -5.27 -8.52 -21.48
C ASN A 107 -3.95 -7.78 -21.73
N PRO A 108 -2.82 -8.48 -21.94
CA PRO A 108 -1.53 -7.85 -22.20
C PRO A 108 -1.55 -6.81 -23.32
N ALA A 109 -2.25 -7.04 -24.42
CA ALA A 109 -2.31 -6.09 -25.53
C ALA A 109 -2.99 -4.76 -25.14
N ASN A 110 -4.02 -4.80 -24.29
CA ASN A 110 -4.67 -3.60 -23.75
C ASN A 110 -3.74 -2.88 -22.76
N ALA A 111 -3.04 -3.63 -21.93
CA ALA A 111 -2.07 -3.10 -20.97
C ALA A 111 -0.88 -2.44 -21.68
N GLU A 112 -0.34 -3.03 -22.75
CA GLU A 112 0.69 -2.41 -23.59
C GLU A 112 0.21 -1.09 -24.22
N ALA A 113 -1.04 -1.05 -24.70
CA ALA A 113 -1.62 0.18 -25.23
C ALA A 113 -1.73 1.28 -24.16
N PHE A 114 -2.04 0.89 -22.91
CA PHE A 114 -2.05 1.78 -21.77
C PHE A 114 -0.63 2.31 -21.46
N GLU A 115 0.39 1.43 -21.38
CA GLU A 115 1.79 1.85 -21.15
C GLU A 115 2.29 2.83 -22.21
N ARG A 116 2.02 2.54 -23.48
CA ARG A 116 2.37 3.46 -24.58
C ARG A 116 1.66 4.81 -24.45
N ARG A 117 0.37 4.81 -24.08
CA ARG A 117 -0.42 6.05 -23.91
C ARG A 117 0.11 6.93 -22.80
N PHE A 118 0.41 6.34 -21.64
CA PHE A 118 0.87 7.06 -20.46
C PHE A 118 2.38 7.19 -20.38
N LYS A 119 3.12 6.57 -21.33
CA LYS A 119 4.60 6.56 -21.37
C LYS A 119 5.19 6.02 -20.07
N ILE A 120 4.68 4.90 -19.58
CA ILE A 120 5.16 4.25 -18.35
C ILE A 120 6.64 3.90 -18.51
N PRO A 121 7.57 4.44 -17.66
CA PRO A 121 9.00 4.25 -17.83
C PRO A 121 9.58 3.06 -17.05
N TYR A 122 8.75 2.31 -16.34
CA TYR A 122 9.16 1.23 -15.45
C TYR A 122 8.52 -0.10 -15.86
N PRO A 123 9.14 -1.25 -15.47
CA PRO A 123 8.64 -2.57 -15.86
C PRO A 123 7.28 -2.88 -15.22
N THR A 124 6.39 -3.52 -15.99
CA THR A 124 5.16 -4.12 -15.48
C THR A 124 5.23 -5.64 -15.67
N VAL A 125 5.22 -6.37 -14.55
CA VAL A 125 5.16 -7.83 -14.53
C VAL A 125 3.74 -8.30 -14.78
N ILE A 126 3.56 -9.31 -15.66
CA ILE A 126 2.23 -9.81 -16.07
C ILE A 126 1.73 -10.98 -15.21
N ASP A 127 2.53 -11.48 -14.27
CA ASP A 127 2.15 -12.56 -13.35
C ASP A 127 1.51 -12.00 -12.08
N ASP A 128 0.18 -12.05 -12.00
CA ASP A 128 -0.57 -11.58 -10.84
C ASP A 128 -0.63 -12.60 -9.69
N SER A 129 -0.10 -13.81 -9.87
CA SER A 129 0.03 -14.80 -8.79
C SER A 129 0.93 -14.29 -7.64
N ILE A 130 1.85 -13.36 -7.94
CA ILE A 130 2.68 -12.63 -6.97
C ILE A 130 1.80 -11.98 -5.88
N LEU A 131 0.59 -11.52 -6.23
CA LEU A 131 -0.32 -10.86 -5.30
C LEU A 131 -0.77 -11.76 -4.14
N ILE A 132 -0.73 -13.09 -4.34
CA ILE A 132 -1.05 -14.06 -3.30
C ILE A 132 -0.04 -13.95 -2.13
N GLY A 133 1.22 -13.66 -2.43
CA GLY A 133 2.27 -13.49 -1.44
C GLY A 133 2.13 -12.22 -0.59
N PHE A 134 1.36 -11.22 -1.05
CA PHE A 134 1.06 -10.01 -0.29
C PHE A 134 -0.12 -10.16 0.68
N LYS A 135 -0.57 -11.38 0.98
CA LYS A 135 -1.68 -11.63 1.92
C LYS A 135 -1.49 -10.84 3.23
N GLY A 136 -2.49 -10.03 3.57
CA GLY A 136 -2.47 -9.15 4.74
C GLY A 136 -1.81 -7.79 4.52
N SER A 137 -1.14 -7.58 3.38
CA SER A 137 -0.57 -6.27 3.00
C SER A 137 -1.31 -5.62 1.83
N LEU A 138 -1.91 -6.42 0.95
CA LEU A 138 -2.75 -5.96 -0.15
C LEU A 138 -4.09 -6.70 -0.11
N PRO A 139 -5.23 -6.00 -0.16
CA PRO A 139 -6.50 -6.66 -0.48
C PRO A 139 -6.40 -7.19 -1.92
N ALA A 140 -6.56 -8.51 -2.09
CA ALA A 140 -6.39 -9.20 -3.37
C ALA A 140 -7.29 -8.69 -4.52
N ASN A 141 -8.29 -7.87 -4.21
CA ASN A 141 -9.33 -7.42 -5.16
C ASN A 141 -9.39 -5.91 -5.36
N ALA A 142 -8.59 -5.11 -4.67
CA ALA A 142 -8.63 -3.65 -4.76
C ALA A 142 -7.56 -3.15 -5.71
N ILE A 143 -7.97 -2.50 -6.79
CA ILE A 143 -7.11 -1.72 -7.69
C ILE A 143 -7.67 -0.31 -7.87
N PRO A 144 -6.79 0.71 -7.94
CA PRO A 144 -5.36 0.59 -7.76
C PRO A 144 -4.97 0.33 -6.29
N SER A 145 -3.86 -0.34 -6.10
CA SER A 145 -3.20 -0.45 -4.80
C SER A 145 -1.70 -0.24 -4.98
N THR A 146 -1.08 0.48 -4.07
CA THR A 146 0.36 0.73 -4.11
C THR A 146 1.00 0.31 -2.80
N VAL A 147 2.08 -0.46 -2.91
CA VAL A 147 2.90 -0.88 -1.77
C VAL A 147 4.27 -0.25 -1.88
N ILE A 148 4.77 0.28 -0.77
CA ILE A 148 6.14 0.76 -0.66
C ILE A 148 6.95 -0.29 0.09
N LEU A 149 8.04 -0.73 -0.52
CA LEU A 149 9.01 -1.64 0.10
C LEU A 149 10.24 -0.85 0.56
N ASP A 150 10.76 -1.20 1.74
CA ASP A 150 12.05 -0.69 2.18
C ASP A 150 13.22 -1.37 1.41
N LYS A 151 14.44 -0.87 1.56
CA LYS A 151 15.64 -1.40 0.92
C LYS A 151 16.00 -2.85 1.28
N ASN A 152 15.34 -3.41 2.30
CA ASN A 152 15.45 -4.83 2.63
C ASN A 152 14.33 -5.67 2.00
N GLY A 153 13.48 -5.07 1.17
CA GLY A 153 12.35 -5.72 0.52
C GLY A 153 11.20 -6.03 1.46
N ARG A 154 11.04 -5.28 2.58
CA ARG A 154 9.94 -5.46 3.52
C ARG A 154 8.85 -4.42 3.24
N VAL A 155 7.60 -4.81 3.43
CA VAL A 155 6.45 -3.93 3.23
C VAL A 155 6.45 -2.82 4.29
N ALA A 156 6.69 -1.58 3.89
CA ALA A 156 6.78 -0.41 4.75
C ALA A 156 5.50 0.43 4.77
N ALA A 157 4.80 0.50 3.64
CA ALA A 157 3.54 1.22 3.56
C ALA A 157 2.63 0.65 2.47
N ARG A 158 1.34 0.96 2.58
CA ARG A 158 0.32 0.64 1.59
C ARG A 158 -0.61 1.83 1.38
N ILE A 159 -0.96 2.06 0.12
CA ILE A 159 -2.05 2.95 -0.28
C ILE A 159 -3.13 2.08 -0.94
N SER A 160 -4.36 2.13 -0.43
CA SER A 160 -5.52 1.48 -1.04
C SER A 160 -6.32 2.54 -1.78
N GLY A 161 -6.37 2.47 -3.12
CA GLY A 161 -6.96 3.50 -3.98
C GLY A 161 -5.90 4.37 -4.67
N VAL A 162 -6.35 5.48 -5.24
CA VAL A 162 -5.53 6.38 -6.07
C VAL A 162 -4.43 7.04 -5.23
N VAL A 163 -3.22 7.08 -5.76
CA VAL A 163 -2.11 7.82 -5.15
C VAL A 163 -2.22 9.31 -5.49
N THR A 164 -1.79 10.16 -4.55
CA THR A 164 -1.53 11.58 -4.82
C THR A 164 -0.03 11.86 -4.83
N VAL A 165 0.38 12.94 -5.49
CA VAL A 165 1.79 13.36 -5.48
C VAL A 165 2.29 13.55 -4.05
N ALA A 166 1.49 14.22 -3.20
CA ALA A 166 1.87 14.52 -1.82
C ALA A 166 2.05 13.24 -1.00
N THR A 167 1.05 12.34 -1.03
CA THR A 167 1.07 11.11 -0.24
C THR A 167 2.20 10.18 -0.65
N LEU A 168 2.37 9.95 -1.96
CA LEU A 168 3.42 9.03 -2.42
C LEU A 168 4.82 9.61 -2.20
N THR A 169 5.02 10.92 -2.42
CA THR A 169 6.27 11.63 -2.09
C THR A 169 6.63 11.45 -0.61
N GLN A 170 5.69 11.75 0.30
CA GLN A 170 5.92 11.63 1.74
C GLN A 170 6.33 10.21 2.15
N LEU A 171 5.67 9.20 1.59
CA LEU A 171 5.99 7.80 1.91
C LEU A 171 7.34 7.37 1.35
N ILE A 172 7.66 7.76 0.11
CA ILE A 172 8.98 7.47 -0.50
C ILE A 172 10.09 8.11 0.35
N GLU A 173 9.97 9.39 0.68
CA GLU A 173 10.98 10.13 1.45
C GLU A 173 11.14 9.56 2.86
N ARG A 174 10.03 9.24 3.55
CA ARG A 174 10.04 8.62 4.87
C ARG A 174 10.78 7.27 4.87
N VAL A 175 10.44 6.38 3.93
CA VAL A 175 11.04 5.04 3.84
C VAL A 175 12.50 5.10 3.36
N SER A 176 12.84 6.06 2.50
CA SER A 176 14.22 6.23 2.02
C SER A 176 15.15 6.81 3.08
N GLY A 177 14.61 7.56 4.05
CA GLY A 177 15.36 8.17 5.16
C GLY A 177 15.65 7.23 6.33
N GLU A 178 15.16 6.00 6.30
CA GLU A 178 15.45 4.95 7.31
C GLU A 178 16.70 4.14 6.90
#